data_f4ef9703110d9acd39fb6b16c5442b5d
#
_entry.id   f4ef9703110d9acd39fb6b16c5442b5d
#
_cell.length_a   1.000
_cell.length_b   1.000
_cell.length_c   1.000
_cell.angle_alpha   90.00
_cell.angle_beta   90.00
_cell.angle_gamma   90.00
#
_symmetry.space_group_name_H-M   'P 1'
#
loop_
_entity.id
_entity.type
_entity.pdbx_description
1 polymer ?
#
loop_
_entity_poly.entity_id
_entity_poly.type
_entity_poly.pdbx_seq_one_letter_code
_entity_poly.pdbx_strand_id
1 'polypeptide(L)'
;MVHIGKGRVVSPTQASPSCVVTSLRHVEGERRTYEGFLQPFVSHSHSHYVIGLIRHGARTLECNGETYALVSGDVIVLNPGDVHGCVQSGEGVFAYDSFALPVHAFGSTKLAGPVLRNCGARDAFTVFADAVERAADRHGAEDALFALRIALAPNGTAEPDVASSRRNREAALRTYAYLRGHMADPVVVGELAQWEGISEYALIRAYRREFSITPSQHLLSMRVDCARDLLVRGVSPADVAAATGFSDQAHLTRAFKRRIGSTPAAYRAMAAGGDVQ
;
A
#
# COMPACT_ATOMS: atom_id res chain seq x y z
N MET A 1 -11.90 -62.30 5.15
CA MET A 1 -12.83 -61.18 5.34
C MET A 1 -12.05 -60.02 5.96
N VAL A 2 -11.46 -59.12 5.13
CA VAL A 2 -10.58 -58.03 5.56
C VAL A 2 -11.42 -56.77 5.61
N HIS A 3 -11.53 -56.15 6.79
CA HIS A 3 -12.22 -54.89 7.00
C HIS A 3 -11.33 -53.75 6.53
N ILE A 4 -11.71 -53.09 5.42
CA ILE A 4 -11.09 -51.88 4.95
C ILE A 4 -11.71 -50.72 5.74
N GLY A 5 -10.91 -50.15 6.64
CA GLY A 5 -11.29 -48.95 7.40
C GLY A 5 -11.40 -47.75 6.44
N LYS A 6 -12.57 -47.11 6.42
CA LYS A 6 -12.82 -45.84 5.73
C LYS A 6 -11.93 -44.75 6.34
N GLY A 7 -10.89 -44.36 5.63
CA GLY A 7 -10.10 -43.18 5.94
C GLY A 7 -11.00 -41.95 5.90
N ARG A 8 -11.11 -41.28 7.03
CA ARG A 8 -11.78 -39.99 7.18
C ARG A 8 -10.96 -38.95 6.43
N VAL A 9 -11.47 -38.49 5.27
CA VAL A 9 -10.89 -37.32 4.59
C VAL A 9 -11.09 -36.13 5.52
N VAL A 10 -10.02 -35.68 6.15
CA VAL A 10 -10.03 -34.44 6.94
C VAL A 10 -10.05 -33.30 5.92
N SER A 11 -11.17 -32.62 5.81
CA SER A 11 -11.28 -31.38 5.03
C SER A 11 -10.24 -30.38 5.57
N PRO A 12 -9.55 -29.61 4.72
CA PRO A 12 -8.63 -28.59 5.18
C PRO A 12 -9.40 -27.59 6.05
N THR A 13 -9.00 -27.49 7.30
CA THR A 13 -9.53 -26.57 8.30
C THR A 13 -9.53 -25.17 7.70
N GLN A 14 -10.71 -24.54 7.60
CA GLN A 14 -10.83 -23.15 7.22
C GLN A 14 -10.14 -22.30 8.29
N ALA A 15 -8.91 -21.89 8.03
CA ALA A 15 -8.24 -20.92 8.87
C ALA A 15 -9.04 -19.61 8.82
N SER A 16 -9.37 -19.05 9.97
CA SER A 16 -10.02 -17.74 10.04
C SER A 16 -9.16 -16.69 9.36
N PRO A 17 -9.74 -15.76 8.58
CA PRO A 17 -8.96 -14.73 7.91
C PRO A 17 -8.19 -13.89 8.92
N SER A 18 -6.90 -13.75 8.71
CA SER A 18 -6.01 -12.98 9.59
C SER A 18 -5.13 -12.03 8.78
N CYS A 19 -4.86 -10.87 9.35
CA CYS A 19 -3.90 -9.90 8.84
C CYS A 19 -2.98 -9.49 9.98
N VAL A 20 -1.69 -9.78 9.85
CA VAL A 20 -0.66 -9.33 10.79
C VAL A 20 0.09 -8.17 10.18
N VAL A 21 0.19 -7.06 10.92
CA VAL A 21 0.94 -5.86 10.51
C VAL A 21 2.12 -5.68 11.46
N THR A 22 3.31 -5.56 10.90
CA THR A 22 4.55 -5.33 11.65
C THR A 22 5.33 -4.17 11.05
N SER A 23 5.83 -3.27 11.89
CA SER A 23 6.76 -2.22 11.46
C SER A 23 8.09 -2.85 11.03
N LEU A 24 8.68 -2.34 9.96
CA LEU A 24 9.97 -2.80 9.49
C LEU A 24 11.10 -2.30 10.40
N ARG A 25 12.14 -3.11 10.53
CA ARG A 25 13.37 -2.69 11.22
C ARG A 25 14.28 -1.97 10.24
N HIS A 26 14.86 -0.86 10.68
CA HIS A 26 15.88 -0.09 9.95
C HIS A 26 15.41 0.60 8.66
N VAL A 27 14.22 0.30 8.18
CA VAL A 27 13.59 0.91 7.00
C VAL A 27 12.20 1.40 7.38
N GLU A 28 11.83 2.61 6.96
CA GLU A 28 10.46 3.11 7.17
C GLU A 28 9.47 2.32 6.34
N GLY A 29 8.44 1.76 6.98
CA GLY A 29 7.40 0.98 6.32
C GLY A 29 6.80 -0.10 7.20
N GLU A 30 5.90 -0.86 6.60
CA GLU A 30 5.18 -1.95 7.26
C GLU A 30 5.21 -3.21 6.41
N ARG A 31 5.32 -4.36 7.05
CA ARG A 31 4.99 -5.66 6.46
C ARG A 31 3.59 -6.05 6.87
N ARG A 32 2.83 -6.56 5.91
CA ARG A 32 1.48 -7.09 6.11
C ARG A 32 1.43 -8.51 5.59
N THR A 33 1.09 -9.43 6.46
CA THR A 33 0.91 -10.85 6.15
C THR A 33 -0.57 -11.18 6.20
N TYR A 34 -1.11 -11.64 5.09
CA TYR A 34 -2.52 -12.00 4.96
C TYR A 34 -2.67 -13.50 4.78
N GLU A 35 -3.54 -14.09 5.58
CA GLU A 35 -3.90 -15.51 5.54
C GLU A 35 -5.41 -15.69 5.52
N GLY A 36 -5.89 -16.64 4.72
CA GLY A 36 -7.30 -17.04 4.75
C GLY A 36 -8.28 -16.04 4.18
N PHE A 37 -7.83 -15.02 3.45
CA PHE A 37 -8.70 -13.96 2.92
C PHE A 37 -9.54 -14.48 1.75
N LEU A 38 -10.87 -14.44 1.92
CA LEU A 38 -11.86 -14.77 0.89
C LEU A 38 -12.57 -13.52 0.37
N GLN A 39 -12.60 -12.45 1.17
CA GLN A 39 -13.33 -11.23 0.84
C GLN A 39 -12.65 -10.43 -0.28
N PRO A 40 -13.42 -9.75 -1.15
CA PRO A 40 -12.87 -8.86 -2.15
C PRO A 40 -12.23 -7.62 -1.48
N PHE A 41 -11.13 -7.16 -2.03
CA PHE A 41 -10.63 -5.83 -1.77
C PHE A 41 -11.30 -4.86 -2.73
N VAL A 42 -12.12 -3.97 -2.19
CA VAL A 42 -12.83 -2.96 -2.98
C VAL A 42 -11.84 -2.00 -3.61
N SER A 43 -12.18 -1.45 -4.77
CA SER A 43 -11.33 -0.53 -5.52
C SER A 43 -10.93 0.69 -4.67
N HIS A 44 -9.62 0.90 -4.53
CA HIS A 44 -8.99 1.96 -3.74
C HIS A 44 -7.59 2.29 -4.29
N SER A 45 -6.90 3.24 -3.67
CA SER A 45 -5.50 3.56 -3.97
C SER A 45 -4.74 3.89 -2.71
N HIS A 46 -3.43 3.78 -2.74
CA HIS A 46 -2.53 4.13 -1.64
C HIS A 46 -1.67 5.34 -1.97
N SER A 47 -1.17 6.02 -0.93
CA SER A 47 -0.18 7.09 -1.04
C SER A 47 1.27 6.59 -0.98
N HIS A 48 1.45 5.29 -0.82
CA HIS A 48 2.72 4.58 -0.69
C HIS A 48 2.78 3.43 -1.70
N TYR A 49 3.96 2.89 -1.91
CA TYR A 49 4.12 1.67 -2.71
C TYR A 49 3.60 0.47 -1.91
N VAL A 50 2.89 -0.42 -2.61
CA VAL A 50 2.58 -1.76 -2.10
C VAL A 50 3.30 -2.77 -2.98
N ILE A 51 4.20 -3.53 -2.38
CA ILE A 51 4.91 -4.61 -3.06
C ILE A 51 4.54 -5.90 -2.35
N GLY A 52 3.92 -6.83 -3.07
CA GLY A 52 3.38 -8.05 -2.49
C GLY A 52 3.81 -9.30 -3.23
N LEU A 53 3.97 -10.40 -2.49
CA LEU A 53 4.22 -11.74 -3.02
C LEU A 53 3.03 -12.65 -2.72
N ILE A 54 2.42 -13.21 -3.75
CA ILE A 54 1.35 -14.20 -3.61
C ILE A 54 1.96 -15.52 -3.16
N ARG A 55 1.58 -15.98 -1.94
CA ARG A 55 2.06 -17.26 -1.41
C ARG A 55 1.16 -18.41 -1.84
N HIS A 56 -0.15 -18.23 -1.75
CA HIS A 56 -1.13 -19.26 -2.09
C HIS A 56 -2.39 -18.66 -2.70
N GLY A 57 -3.11 -19.50 -3.47
CA GLY A 57 -4.40 -19.17 -4.04
C GLY A 57 -4.30 -18.38 -5.34
N ALA A 58 -5.46 -18.00 -5.85
CA ALA A 58 -5.59 -17.21 -7.07
C ALA A 58 -6.58 -16.08 -6.85
N ARG A 59 -6.32 -14.92 -7.46
CA ARG A 59 -7.20 -13.76 -7.47
C ARG A 59 -7.17 -13.05 -8.81
N THR A 60 -8.19 -12.27 -9.04
CA THR A 60 -8.21 -11.31 -10.14
C THR A 60 -7.97 -9.93 -9.57
N LEU A 61 -6.86 -9.31 -9.96
CA LEU A 61 -6.52 -7.93 -9.67
C LEU A 61 -7.05 -7.05 -10.80
N GLU A 62 -7.81 -6.04 -10.45
CA GLU A 62 -8.14 -4.94 -11.34
C GLU A 62 -7.25 -3.75 -10.95
N CYS A 63 -6.49 -3.22 -11.90
CA CYS A 63 -5.57 -2.11 -11.64
C CYS A 63 -5.61 -1.12 -12.81
N ASN A 64 -5.97 0.13 -12.51
CA ASN A 64 -6.07 1.23 -13.49
C ASN A 64 -6.95 0.88 -14.71
N GLY A 65 -7.99 0.07 -14.52
CA GLY A 65 -8.93 -0.36 -15.57
C GLY A 65 -8.49 -1.61 -16.36
N GLU A 66 -7.33 -2.17 -16.06
CA GLU A 66 -6.87 -3.43 -16.62
C GLU A 66 -7.01 -4.57 -15.60
N THR A 67 -7.18 -5.80 -16.11
CA THR A 67 -7.44 -6.99 -15.29
C THR A 67 -6.28 -7.98 -15.38
N TYR A 68 -5.84 -8.48 -14.24
CA TYR A 68 -4.72 -9.41 -14.13
C TYR A 68 -5.10 -10.62 -13.28
N ALA A 69 -4.89 -11.82 -13.82
CA ALA A 69 -4.97 -13.03 -13.01
C ALA A 69 -3.70 -13.14 -12.14
N LEU A 70 -3.90 -13.30 -10.84
CA LEU A 70 -2.83 -13.50 -9.85
C LEU A 70 -2.76 -14.97 -9.46
N VAL A 71 -1.55 -15.50 -9.40
CA VAL A 71 -1.27 -16.87 -8.96
C VAL A 71 -0.08 -16.90 -7.99
N SER A 72 0.08 -18.02 -7.30
CA SER A 72 1.22 -18.21 -6.39
C SER A 72 2.55 -17.94 -7.08
N GLY A 73 3.40 -17.15 -6.46
CA GLY A 73 4.70 -16.72 -6.96
C GLY A 73 4.69 -15.42 -7.74
N ASP A 74 3.54 -14.84 -8.07
CA ASP A 74 3.45 -13.51 -8.67
C ASP A 74 3.86 -12.45 -7.64
N VAL A 75 4.62 -11.45 -8.09
CA VAL A 75 4.92 -10.25 -7.33
C VAL A 75 4.00 -9.12 -7.80
N ILE A 76 3.22 -8.56 -6.89
CA ILE A 76 2.38 -7.40 -7.13
C ILE A 76 3.18 -6.13 -6.83
N VAL A 77 3.09 -5.14 -7.72
CA VAL A 77 3.68 -3.82 -7.52
C VAL A 77 2.63 -2.77 -7.81
N LEU A 78 2.16 -2.10 -6.77
CA LEU A 78 1.22 -1.01 -6.87
C LEU A 78 1.96 0.29 -6.54
N ASN A 79 2.02 1.17 -7.51
CA ASN A 79 2.64 2.49 -7.33
C ASN A 79 1.68 3.42 -6.56
N PRO A 80 2.19 4.46 -5.91
CA PRO A 80 1.34 5.48 -5.31
C PRO A 80 0.32 6.03 -6.31
N GLY A 81 -0.96 5.97 -5.93
CA GLY A 81 -2.08 6.42 -6.76
C GLY A 81 -2.66 5.38 -7.71
N ASP A 82 -2.06 4.21 -7.90
CA ASP A 82 -2.68 3.13 -8.67
C ASP A 82 -4.02 2.74 -8.06
N VAL A 83 -5.10 2.91 -8.83
CA VAL A 83 -6.45 2.52 -8.41
C VAL A 83 -6.59 1.03 -8.66
N HIS A 84 -6.81 0.27 -7.60
CA HIS A 84 -6.85 -1.19 -7.69
C HIS A 84 -7.88 -1.80 -6.77
N GLY A 85 -8.37 -2.97 -7.16
CA GLY A 85 -9.24 -3.84 -6.38
C GLY A 85 -8.90 -5.30 -6.70
N CYS A 86 -9.38 -6.22 -5.86
CA CYS A 86 -9.04 -7.62 -6.05
C CYS A 86 -10.21 -8.51 -5.62
N VAL A 87 -10.60 -9.43 -6.47
CA VAL A 87 -11.64 -10.41 -6.20
C VAL A 87 -11.08 -11.83 -6.27
N GLN A 88 -11.68 -12.73 -5.52
CA GLN A 88 -11.28 -14.13 -5.58
C GLN A 88 -11.69 -14.75 -6.93
N SER A 89 -10.77 -15.46 -7.57
CA SER A 89 -10.97 -16.09 -8.88
C SER A 89 -10.82 -17.61 -8.88
N GLY A 90 -10.84 -18.25 -7.71
CA GLY A 90 -10.68 -19.70 -7.60
C GLY A 90 -11.17 -20.23 -6.26
N GLU A 91 -11.25 -21.55 -6.15
CA GLU A 91 -11.49 -22.22 -4.88
C GLU A 91 -10.20 -22.26 -4.06
N GLY A 92 -10.31 -22.05 -2.76
CA GLY A 92 -9.20 -22.17 -1.82
C GLY A 92 -8.82 -20.87 -1.12
N VAL A 93 -7.89 -20.99 -0.21
CA VAL A 93 -7.45 -19.93 0.68
C VAL A 93 -6.43 -19.05 -0.04
N PHE A 94 -6.58 -17.75 0.05
CA PHE A 94 -5.61 -16.80 -0.46
C PHE A 94 -4.69 -16.32 0.65
N ALA A 95 -3.40 -16.34 0.38
CA ALA A 95 -2.38 -15.84 1.28
C ALA A 95 -1.32 -15.04 0.53
N TYR A 96 -0.97 -13.86 1.05
CA TYR A 96 0.10 -13.06 0.50
C TYR A 96 0.80 -12.22 1.57
N ASP A 97 2.07 -11.93 1.32
CA ASP A 97 2.84 -10.97 2.08
C ASP A 97 2.97 -9.68 1.29
N SER A 98 2.96 -8.54 1.95
CA SER A 98 3.20 -7.26 1.29
C SER A 98 3.99 -6.30 2.18
N PHE A 99 4.69 -5.39 1.53
CA PHE A 99 5.34 -4.23 2.13
C PHE A 99 4.62 -2.97 1.70
N ALA A 100 4.27 -2.14 2.66
CA ALA A 100 3.86 -0.76 2.45
C ALA A 100 5.09 0.13 2.67
N LEU A 101 5.64 0.70 1.60
CA LEU A 101 6.88 1.48 1.64
C LEU A 101 6.62 2.93 1.22
N PRO A 102 7.16 3.91 1.93
CA PRO A 102 6.93 5.31 1.62
C PRO A 102 7.53 5.71 0.27
N VAL A 103 7.02 6.81 -0.31
CA VAL A 103 7.44 7.27 -1.63
C VAL A 103 8.95 7.48 -1.74
N HIS A 104 9.57 8.02 -0.68
CA HIS A 104 11.02 8.26 -0.68
C HIS A 104 11.87 6.99 -0.71
N ALA A 105 11.31 5.82 -0.33
CA ALA A 105 12.02 4.55 -0.40
C ALA A 105 12.47 4.21 -1.83
N PHE A 106 11.76 4.70 -2.85
CA PHE A 106 12.08 4.50 -4.26
C PHE A 106 12.38 5.81 -5.01
N GLY A 107 12.56 6.94 -4.30
CA GLY A 107 12.88 8.22 -4.92
C GLY A 107 11.82 8.70 -5.92
N SER A 108 10.54 8.41 -5.65
CA SER A 108 9.40 8.76 -6.52
C SER A 108 9.47 8.14 -7.93
N THR A 109 10.22 7.07 -8.12
CA THR A 109 10.32 6.36 -9.39
C THR A 109 9.08 5.46 -9.57
N LYS A 110 8.47 5.52 -10.76
CA LYS A 110 7.43 4.54 -11.12
C LYS A 110 8.10 3.17 -11.30
N LEU A 111 7.67 2.20 -10.50
CA LEU A 111 8.15 0.83 -10.57
C LEU A 111 7.42 0.05 -11.68
N ALA A 112 8.06 -1.00 -12.17
CA ALA A 112 7.41 -1.96 -13.07
C ALA A 112 6.27 -2.66 -12.34
N GLY A 113 5.16 -2.86 -13.02
CA GLY A 113 3.98 -3.52 -12.42
C GLY A 113 2.80 -3.51 -13.38
N PRO A 114 1.59 -3.85 -12.91
CA PRO A 114 1.26 -4.22 -11.53
C PRO A 114 1.59 -5.67 -11.17
N VAL A 115 1.92 -6.56 -12.11
CA VAL A 115 2.22 -7.98 -11.86
C VAL A 115 3.53 -8.36 -12.53
N LEU A 116 4.46 -8.88 -11.75
CA LEU A 116 5.76 -9.36 -12.22
C LEU A 116 5.87 -10.88 -12.00
N ARG A 117 6.24 -11.59 -13.06
CA ARG A 117 6.38 -13.06 -13.09
C ARG A 117 7.81 -13.53 -13.31
N ASN A 118 8.78 -12.71 -12.93
CA ASN A 118 10.18 -13.05 -13.06
C ASN A 118 10.80 -13.47 -11.72
N CYS A 119 11.80 -14.34 -11.78
CA CYS A 119 12.50 -14.81 -10.57
C CYS A 119 13.21 -13.67 -9.85
N GLY A 120 13.78 -12.69 -10.57
CA GLY A 120 14.52 -11.58 -9.97
C GLY A 120 13.69 -10.73 -9.02
N ALA A 121 12.44 -10.41 -9.38
CA ALA A 121 11.52 -9.68 -8.49
C ALA A 121 11.15 -10.49 -7.24
N ARG A 122 10.91 -11.80 -7.41
CA ARG A 122 10.59 -12.71 -6.30
C ARG A 122 11.77 -12.88 -5.35
N ASP A 123 12.95 -13.10 -5.89
CA ASP A 123 14.17 -13.27 -5.11
C ASP A 123 14.50 -11.99 -4.33
N ALA A 124 14.40 -10.83 -4.97
CA ALA A 124 14.61 -9.54 -4.33
C ALA A 124 13.58 -9.25 -3.23
N PHE A 125 12.30 -9.62 -3.44
CA PHE A 125 11.28 -9.54 -2.40
C PHE A 125 11.64 -10.40 -1.19
N THR A 126 12.07 -11.65 -1.42
CA THR A 126 12.41 -12.59 -0.36
C THR A 126 13.64 -12.13 0.41
N VAL A 127 14.68 -11.66 -0.29
CA VAL A 127 15.90 -11.11 0.32
C VAL A 127 15.56 -9.89 1.18
N PHE A 128 14.71 -8.99 0.68
CA PHE A 128 14.28 -7.84 1.44
C PHE A 128 13.46 -8.24 2.68
N ALA A 129 12.55 -9.20 2.54
CA ALA A 129 11.75 -9.73 3.65
C ALA A 129 12.65 -10.28 4.78
N ASP A 130 13.63 -11.09 4.43
CA ASP A 130 14.58 -11.65 5.37
C ASP A 130 15.47 -10.56 6.01
N ALA A 131 15.92 -9.59 5.23
CA ALA A 131 16.77 -8.52 5.73
C ALA A 131 16.05 -7.65 6.77
N VAL A 132 14.80 -7.22 6.52
CA VAL A 132 14.06 -6.38 7.48
C VAL A 132 13.61 -7.11 8.74
N GLU A 133 13.57 -8.45 8.70
CA GLU A 133 13.30 -9.26 9.89
C GLU A 133 14.55 -9.56 10.72
N ARG A 134 15.67 -9.88 10.06
CA ARG A 134 16.86 -10.47 10.67
C ARG A 134 18.06 -9.54 10.68
N ALA A 135 18.01 -8.39 9.97
CA ALA A 135 19.15 -7.51 9.88
C ALA A 135 19.64 -7.09 11.26
N ALA A 136 20.90 -7.37 11.53
CA ALA A 136 21.57 -6.95 12.75
C ALA A 136 21.82 -5.43 12.76
N ASP A 137 21.87 -4.81 11.58
CA ASP A 137 22.16 -3.40 11.38
C ASP A 137 21.35 -2.78 10.22
N ARG A 138 21.44 -1.47 10.12
CA ARG A 138 20.73 -0.65 9.12
C ARG A 138 21.26 -0.91 7.69
N HIS A 139 22.54 -1.15 7.52
CA HIS A 139 23.17 -1.29 6.20
C HIS A 139 22.64 -2.48 5.44
N GLY A 140 22.50 -3.63 6.10
CA GLY A 140 21.94 -4.83 5.44
C GLY A 140 20.50 -4.63 4.96
N ALA A 141 19.67 -3.89 5.69
CA ALA A 141 18.31 -3.58 5.27
C ALA A 141 18.25 -2.56 4.12
N GLU A 142 19.15 -1.55 4.14
CA GLU A 142 19.29 -0.56 3.05
C GLU A 142 19.80 -1.19 1.76
N ASP A 143 20.79 -2.10 1.83
CA ASP A 143 21.31 -2.85 0.68
C ASP A 143 20.22 -3.74 0.06
N ALA A 144 19.43 -4.42 0.88
CA ALA A 144 18.32 -5.23 0.42
C ALA A 144 17.20 -4.38 -0.23
N LEU A 145 16.91 -3.20 0.32
CA LEU A 145 15.99 -2.23 -0.30
C LEU A 145 16.53 -1.75 -1.65
N PHE A 146 17.84 -1.49 -1.73
CA PHE A 146 18.47 -1.10 -3.00
C PHE A 146 18.37 -2.22 -4.05
N ALA A 147 18.62 -3.46 -3.67
CA ALA A 147 18.45 -4.62 -4.57
C ALA A 147 17.00 -4.77 -5.06
N LEU A 148 16.03 -4.57 -4.15
CA LEU A 148 14.61 -4.57 -4.49
C LEU A 148 14.27 -3.45 -5.50
N ARG A 149 14.83 -2.25 -5.32
CA ARG A 149 14.67 -1.13 -6.28
C ARG A 149 15.14 -1.49 -7.68
N ILE A 150 16.31 -2.12 -7.80
CA ILE A 150 16.87 -2.55 -9.10
C ILE A 150 15.98 -3.62 -9.74
N ALA A 151 15.53 -4.61 -8.98
CA ALA A 151 14.70 -5.70 -9.49
C ALA A 151 13.30 -5.25 -9.96
N LEU A 152 12.78 -4.17 -9.38
CA LEU A 152 11.47 -3.59 -9.70
C LEU A 152 11.56 -2.38 -10.64
N ALA A 153 12.75 -2.01 -11.09
CA ALA A 153 12.91 -0.94 -12.07
C ALA A 153 12.23 -1.32 -13.39
N PRO A 154 11.56 -0.37 -14.08
CA PRO A 154 10.99 -0.65 -15.40
C PRO A 154 12.10 -1.02 -16.38
N ASN A 155 11.88 -2.08 -17.15
CA ASN A 155 12.78 -2.46 -18.23
C ASN A 155 12.74 -1.40 -19.32
N GLY A 156 13.79 -0.62 -19.39
CA GLY A 156 13.92 0.55 -20.27
C GLY A 156 13.72 1.81 -19.46
N THR A 157 14.83 2.43 -19.10
CA THR A 157 14.88 3.81 -18.64
C THR A 157 14.37 4.69 -19.81
N ALA A 158 13.07 4.98 -19.82
CA ALA A 158 12.65 6.20 -20.45
C ALA A 158 13.45 7.30 -19.73
N GLU A 159 14.36 7.96 -20.45
CA GLU A 159 15.04 9.13 -19.92
C GLU A 159 14.00 10.04 -19.28
N PRO A 160 14.21 10.53 -18.06
CA PRO A 160 13.31 11.50 -17.49
C PRO A 160 13.23 12.63 -18.51
N ASP A 161 12.02 12.87 -19.03
CA ASP A 161 11.77 13.98 -19.95
C ASP A 161 12.34 15.26 -19.30
N VAL A 162 13.47 15.71 -19.83
CA VAL A 162 14.29 16.85 -19.36
C VAL A 162 13.47 18.15 -19.31
N ALA A 163 12.26 18.17 -19.86
CA ALA A 163 11.37 19.32 -19.92
C ALA A 163 10.54 19.58 -18.66
N SER A 164 10.58 18.74 -17.59
CA SER A 164 10.08 19.21 -16.32
C SER A 164 11.12 20.12 -15.72
N SER A 165 10.85 21.39 -15.71
CA SER A 165 11.80 22.32 -15.12
C SER A 165 12.13 21.79 -13.71
N ARG A 166 13.42 21.67 -13.41
CA ARG A 166 13.96 21.27 -12.08
C ARG A 166 13.20 22.00 -10.95
N ARG A 167 12.85 23.26 -11.17
CA ARG A 167 12.05 24.08 -10.25
C ARG A 167 10.68 23.47 -9.94
N ASN A 168 9.93 23.01 -10.95
CA ASN A 168 8.59 22.44 -10.73
C ASN A 168 8.65 21.10 -10.01
N ARG A 169 9.68 20.30 -10.27
CA ARG A 169 9.94 19.06 -9.55
C ARG A 169 10.28 19.33 -8.07
N GLU A 170 11.17 20.29 -7.84
CA GLU A 170 11.53 20.70 -6.49
C GLU A 170 10.31 21.25 -5.72
N ALA A 171 9.43 22.03 -6.37
CA ALA A 171 8.17 22.49 -5.80
C ALA A 171 7.25 21.31 -5.43
N ALA A 172 7.13 20.29 -6.27
CA ALA A 172 6.33 19.10 -5.98
C ALA A 172 6.88 18.33 -4.76
N LEU A 173 8.21 18.18 -4.65
CA LEU A 173 8.85 17.52 -3.52
C LEU A 173 8.66 18.30 -2.20
N ARG A 174 8.80 19.65 -2.25
CA ARG A 174 8.55 20.49 -1.06
C ARG A 174 7.07 20.45 -0.66
N THR A 175 6.16 20.48 -1.63
CA THR A 175 4.72 20.30 -1.37
C THR A 175 4.44 18.97 -0.68
N TYR A 176 5.05 17.88 -1.13
CA TYR A 176 4.91 16.58 -0.47
C TYR A 176 5.41 16.59 0.97
N ALA A 177 6.59 17.17 1.22
CA ALA A 177 7.13 17.29 2.58
C ALA A 177 6.21 18.13 3.49
N TYR A 178 5.65 19.22 2.95
CA TYR A 178 4.67 20.03 3.66
C TYR A 178 3.40 19.23 4.02
N LEU A 179 2.81 18.52 3.05
CA LEU A 179 1.63 17.70 3.29
C LEU A 179 1.84 16.64 4.38
N ARG A 180 3.01 16.04 4.42
CA ARG A 180 3.37 15.08 5.50
C ARG A 180 3.42 15.72 6.88
N GLY A 181 3.99 16.91 6.98
CA GLY A 181 4.12 17.62 8.26
C GLY A 181 2.83 18.28 8.74
N HIS A 182 1.90 18.56 7.81
CA HIS A 182 0.68 19.34 8.07
C HIS A 182 -0.59 18.56 7.67
N MET A 183 -0.54 17.23 7.82
CA MET A 183 -1.61 16.34 7.36
C MET A 183 -2.96 16.64 8.05
N ALA A 184 -2.93 17.02 9.33
CA ALA A 184 -4.13 17.36 10.11
C ALA A 184 -4.64 18.78 9.85
N ASP A 185 -3.82 19.65 9.27
CA ASP A 185 -4.15 21.06 9.06
C ASP A 185 -5.02 21.27 7.81
N PRO A 186 -5.77 22.37 7.72
CA PRO A 186 -6.37 22.81 6.48
C PRO A 186 -5.28 23.09 5.43
N VAL A 187 -5.35 22.46 4.27
CA VAL A 187 -4.39 22.67 3.17
C VAL A 187 -5.13 23.12 1.92
N VAL A 188 -4.70 24.26 1.37
CA VAL A 188 -5.16 24.80 0.10
C VAL A 188 -4.04 24.72 -0.94
N VAL A 189 -4.25 23.94 -1.99
CA VAL A 189 -3.21 23.67 -3.01
C VAL A 189 -2.78 24.95 -3.72
N GLY A 190 -3.71 25.90 -3.93
CA GLY A 190 -3.41 27.20 -4.52
C GLY A 190 -2.41 28.02 -3.69
N GLU A 191 -2.51 27.99 -2.36
CA GLU A 191 -1.57 28.66 -1.47
C GLU A 191 -0.19 28.02 -1.55
N LEU A 192 -0.10 26.68 -1.57
CA LEU A 192 1.16 25.98 -1.75
C LEU A 192 1.82 26.34 -3.08
N ALA A 193 1.03 26.46 -4.15
CA ALA A 193 1.54 26.88 -5.46
C ALA A 193 2.10 28.33 -5.43
N GLN A 194 1.41 29.23 -4.72
CA GLN A 194 1.88 30.61 -4.52
C GLN A 194 3.21 30.65 -3.75
N TRP A 195 3.36 29.89 -2.69
CA TRP A 195 4.62 29.81 -1.93
C TRP A 195 5.79 29.28 -2.80
N GLU A 196 5.49 28.37 -3.72
CA GLU A 196 6.47 27.84 -4.66
C GLU A 196 6.73 28.79 -5.86
N GLY A 197 5.96 29.85 -5.99
CA GLY A 197 6.06 30.83 -7.09
C GLY A 197 5.75 30.23 -8.44
N ILE A 198 4.78 29.29 -8.50
CA ILE A 198 4.27 28.68 -9.73
C ILE A 198 2.74 28.70 -9.73
N SER A 199 2.12 28.47 -10.87
CA SER A 199 0.66 28.34 -10.93
C SER A 199 0.18 27.04 -10.30
N GLU A 200 -1.04 27.02 -9.76
CA GLU A 200 -1.65 25.80 -9.20
C GLU A 200 -1.68 24.67 -10.23
N TYR A 201 -1.99 24.99 -11.49
CA TYR A 201 -1.96 24.02 -12.58
C TYR A 201 -0.56 23.41 -12.79
N ALA A 202 0.48 24.25 -12.75
CA ALA A 202 1.87 23.79 -12.89
C ALA A 202 2.26 22.89 -11.71
N LEU A 203 1.87 23.25 -10.48
CA LEU A 203 2.10 22.45 -9.28
C LEU A 203 1.38 21.10 -9.38
N ILE A 204 0.07 21.08 -9.67
CA ILE A 204 -0.69 19.84 -9.79
C ILE A 204 -0.08 18.95 -10.88
N ARG A 205 0.31 19.49 -12.02
CA ARG A 205 0.92 18.72 -13.12
C ARG A 205 2.29 18.17 -12.72
N ALA A 206 3.14 18.96 -12.08
CA ALA A 206 4.43 18.50 -11.59
C ALA A 206 4.30 17.44 -10.51
N TYR A 207 3.37 17.65 -9.59
CA TYR A 207 3.08 16.71 -8.51
C TYR A 207 2.54 15.38 -9.05
N ARG A 208 1.59 15.40 -10.01
CA ARG A 208 1.10 14.18 -10.67
C ARG A 208 2.20 13.44 -11.43
N ARG A 209 3.14 14.16 -12.00
CA ARG A 209 4.27 13.56 -12.71
C ARG A 209 5.23 12.86 -11.75
N GLU A 210 5.45 13.44 -10.56
CA GLU A 210 6.37 12.91 -9.56
C GLU A 210 5.71 11.78 -8.73
N PHE A 211 4.42 11.92 -8.39
CA PHE A 211 3.73 11.04 -7.44
C PHE A 211 2.55 10.27 -8.04
N SER A 212 2.24 10.45 -9.32
CA SER A 212 1.11 9.84 -10.04
C SER A 212 -0.29 10.22 -9.54
N ILE A 213 -0.40 11.06 -8.51
CA ILE A 213 -1.65 11.56 -7.92
C ILE A 213 -1.59 13.07 -7.70
N THR A 214 -2.74 13.71 -7.45
CA THR A 214 -2.75 15.14 -7.10
C THR A 214 -2.37 15.36 -5.64
N PRO A 215 -1.91 16.58 -5.25
CA PRO A 215 -1.65 16.92 -3.86
C PRO A 215 -2.83 16.61 -2.93
N SER A 216 -4.05 17.00 -3.33
CA SER A 216 -5.26 16.77 -2.54
C SER A 216 -5.60 15.28 -2.37
N GLN A 217 -5.44 14.48 -3.42
CA GLN A 217 -5.63 13.03 -3.36
C GLN A 217 -4.59 12.38 -2.45
N HIS A 218 -3.34 12.85 -2.52
CA HIS A 218 -2.27 12.35 -1.67
C HIS A 218 -2.52 12.66 -0.20
N LEU A 219 -2.89 13.93 0.12
CA LEU A 219 -3.27 14.33 1.47
C LEU A 219 -4.42 13.47 2.02
N LEU A 220 -5.46 13.25 1.21
CA LEU A 220 -6.58 12.39 1.62
C LEU A 220 -6.12 10.96 1.90
N SER A 221 -5.17 10.43 1.11
CA SER A 221 -4.58 9.11 1.33
C SER A 221 -3.86 9.04 2.67
N MET A 222 -2.97 10.00 2.94
CA MET A 222 -2.21 10.09 4.19
C MET A 222 -3.15 10.16 5.40
N ARG A 223 -4.23 10.95 5.31
CA ARG A 223 -5.24 11.05 6.37
C ARG A 223 -5.94 9.73 6.64
N VAL A 224 -6.32 8.99 5.59
CA VAL A 224 -6.96 7.68 5.73
C VAL A 224 -5.99 6.64 6.28
N ASP A 225 -4.74 6.66 5.84
CA ASP A 225 -3.71 5.75 6.35
C ASP A 225 -3.46 6.00 7.86
N CYS A 226 -3.31 7.26 8.27
CA CYS A 226 -3.18 7.63 9.68
C CYS A 226 -4.44 7.26 10.49
N ALA A 227 -5.64 7.52 9.92
CA ALA A 227 -6.88 7.13 10.55
C ALA A 227 -6.97 5.62 10.81
N ARG A 228 -6.54 4.82 9.85
CA ARG A 228 -6.48 3.36 10.00
C ARG A 228 -5.61 2.95 11.18
N ASP A 229 -4.41 3.54 11.31
CA ASP A 229 -3.47 3.22 12.37
C ASP A 229 -4.01 3.62 13.76
N LEU A 230 -4.69 4.76 13.86
CA LEU A 230 -5.35 5.19 15.11
C LEU A 230 -6.52 4.28 15.49
N LEU A 231 -7.31 3.84 14.49
CA LEU A 231 -8.43 2.90 14.74
C LEU A 231 -7.94 1.55 15.25
N VAL A 232 -6.83 1.03 14.73
CA VAL A 232 -6.17 -0.20 15.23
C VAL A 232 -5.75 -0.04 16.69
N ARG A 233 -5.28 1.16 17.08
CA ARG A 233 -4.94 1.49 18.47
C ARG A 233 -6.16 1.73 19.37
N GLY A 234 -7.38 1.54 18.85
CA GLY A 234 -8.61 1.65 19.62
C GLY A 234 -9.19 3.07 19.75
N VAL A 235 -8.60 4.07 19.09
CA VAL A 235 -9.11 5.45 19.11
C VAL A 235 -10.51 5.52 18.51
N SER A 236 -11.38 6.34 19.08
CA SER A 236 -12.76 6.47 18.58
C SER A 236 -12.81 7.11 17.20
N PRO A 237 -13.77 6.76 16.32
CA PRO A 237 -13.89 7.39 15.00
C PRO A 237 -14.07 8.91 15.03
N ALA A 238 -14.65 9.47 16.07
CA ALA A 238 -14.81 10.92 16.23
C ALA A 238 -13.45 11.58 16.51
N ASP A 239 -12.70 11.02 17.47
CA ASP A 239 -11.36 11.52 17.81
C ASP A 239 -10.38 11.33 16.63
N VAL A 240 -10.50 10.22 15.90
CA VAL A 240 -9.72 9.98 14.69
C VAL A 240 -9.99 11.03 13.64
N ALA A 241 -11.26 11.40 13.40
CA ALA A 241 -11.60 12.45 12.44
C ALA A 241 -10.93 13.78 12.82
N ALA A 242 -11.00 14.17 14.08
CA ALA A 242 -10.37 15.38 14.59
C ALA A 242 -8.82 15.32 14.46
N ALA A 243 -8.22 14.21 14.84
CA ALA A 243 -6.75 14.03 14.83
C ALA A 243 -6.15 13.96 13.41
N THR A 244 -6.94 13.59 12.41
CA THR A 244 -6.45 13.36 11.04
C THR A 244 -6.92 14.42 10.03
N GLY A 245 -7.47 15.54 10.51
CA GLY A 245 -7.83 16.71 9.68
C GLY A 245 -9.07 16.51 8.81
N PHE A 246 -9.97 15.58 9.17
CA PHE A 246 -11.30 15.52 8.59
C PHE A 246 -12.21 16.55 9.27
N SER A 247 -13.10 17.17 8.49
CA SER A 247 -14.05 18.16 9.02
C SER A 247 -14.98 17.58 10.09
N ASP A 248 -15.31 16.30 9.95
CA ASP A 248 -16.22 15.59 10.83
C ASP A 248 -16.10 14.06 10.64
N GLN A 249 -16.74 13.30 11.54
CA GLN A 249 -16.77 11.84 11.47
C GLN A 249 -17.46 11.32 10.21
N ALA A 250 -18.45 12.03 9.66
CA ALA A 250 -19.15 11.59 8.45
C ALA A 250 -18.24 11.72 7.23
N HIS A 251 -17.42 12.78 7.15
CA HIS A 251 -16.39 12.94 6.12
C HIS A 251 -15.35 11.83 6.19
N LEU A 252 -14.80 11.55 7.39
CA LEU A 252 -13.93 10.41 7.61
C LEU A 252 -14.58 9.10 7.13
N THR A 253 -15.82 8.84 7.55
CA THR A 253 -16.54 7.61 7.22
C THR A 253 -16.68 7.42 5.71
N ARG A 254 -17.05 8.47 4.97
CA ARG A 254 -17.16 8.42 3.50
C ARG A 254 -15.80 8.15 2.84
N ALA A 255 -14.77 8.88 3.26
CA ALA A 255 -13.42 8.73 2.70
C ALA A 255 -12.83 7.36 3.01
N PHE A 256 -12.93 6.92 4.26
CA PHE A 256 -12.43 5.65 4.74
C PHE A 256 -13.13 4.46 4.05
N LYS A 257 -14.48 4.49 3.99
CA LYS A 257 -15.25 3.43 3.32
C LYS A 257 -14.92 3.34 1.83
N ARG A 258 -14.74 4.47 1.15
CA ARG A 258 -14.36 4.50 -0.27
C ARG A 258 -13.00 3.86 -0.52
N ARG A 259 -12.07 3.95 0.43
CA ARG A 259 -10.69 3.52 0.28
C ARG A 259 -10.40 2.15 0.86
N ILE A 260 -11.00 1.83 2.01
CA ILE A 260 -10.75 0.60 2.78
C ILE A 260 -11.87 -0.43 2.58
N GLY A 261 -13.03 -0.02 2.07
CA GLY A 261 -14.18 -0.89 1.86
C GLY A 261 -15.07 -1.10 3.09
N SER A 262 -14.63 -0.70 4.28
CA SER A 262 -15.38 -0.81 5.54
C SER A 262 -15.52 0.54 6.23
N THR A 263 -16.44 0.65 7.19
CA THR A 263 -16.54 1.86 8.02
C THR A 263 -15.45 1.91 9.08
N PRO A 264 -15.02 3.10 9.55
CA PRO A 264 -14.06 3.22 10.65
C PRO A 264 -14.45 2.42 11.90
N ALA A 265 -15.73 2.43 12.28
CA ALA A 265 -16.24 1.69 13.42
C ALA A 265 -16.13 0.17 13.24
N ALA A 266 -16.52 -0.33 12.06
CA ALA A 266 -16.39 -1.75 11.72
C ALA A 266 -14.91 -2.18 11.68
N TYR A 267 -14.05 -1.35 11.09
CA TYR A 267 -12.61 -1.61 11.03
C TYR A 267 -11.98 -1.70 12.42
N ARG A 268 -12.31 -0.76 13.32
CA ARG A 268 -11.86 -0.78 14.71
C ARG A 268 -12.34 -2.04 15.46
N ALA A 269 -13.61 -2.42 15.27
CA ALA A 269 -14.17 -3.62 15.91
C ALA A 269 -13.46 -4.89 15.43
N MET A 270 -13.13 -5.01 14.15
CA MET A 270 -12.35 -6.12 13.60
C MET A 270 -10.94 -6.17 14.17
N ALA A 271 -10.28 -5.02 14.32
CA ALA A 271 -8.94 -4.96 14.91
C ALA A 271 -8.92 -5.32 16.39
N ALA A 272 -9.94 -4.93 17.15
CA ALA A 272 -10.09 -5.29 18.58
C ALA A 272 -10.47 -6.75 18.81
N GLY A 273 -11.13 -7.42 17.85
CA GLY A 273 -11.51 -8.84 17.94
C GLY A 273 -10.39 -9.82 17.59
N GLY A 274 -9.22 -9.36 17.19
CA GLY A 274 -8.05 -10.18 16.92
C GLY A 274 -7.28 -10.66 18.14
N ASP A 275 -7.63 -10.17 19.36
CA ASP A 275 -6.97 -10.52 20.62
C ASP A 275 -7.80 -11.47 21.52
N VAL A 276 -8.75 -12.22 20.98
CA VAL A 276 -9.50 -13.20 21.76
C VAL A 276 -9.17 -14.62 21.33
N GLN A 277 -8.23 -15.21 22.05
CA GLN A 277 -7.81 -16.60 22.25
C GLN A 277 -6.86 -17.19 21.23
#